data_03f18b16987f1f10844a8ea422e66215
#
_entry.id   03f18b16987f1f10844a8ea422e66215
#
_cell.length_a   1.000
_cell.length_b   1.000
_cell.length_c   1.000
_cell.angle_alpha   90.00
_cell.angle_beta   90.00
_cell.angle_gamma   90.00
#
_symmetry.space_group_name_H-M   'P 1'
#
loop_
_entity.id
_entity.type
_entity.pdbx_description
1 polymer ?
#
loop_
_entity_poly.entity_id
_entity_poly.type
_entity_poly.pdbx_seq_one_letter_code
_entity_poly.pdbx_strand_id
1 'polypeptide(L)' 'GALEEVNQLFMTPEAMNSAEGLSFDQVVQRLGNKYNRDDLKRYIEELCDQGLLYSTNDDHHFKTTAE' A
#
# COMPACT_ATOMS: atom_id res chain seq x y z
N GLY A 1 14.32 2.65 1.44
CA GLY A 1 14.19 1.29 0.94
C GLY A 1 12.83 0.99 0.35
N ALA A 2 12.61 -0.25 0.00
CA ALA A 2 11.38 -0.66 -0.68
C ALA A 2 10.14 -0.48 0.20
N LEU A 3 10.23 -0.86 1.47
CA LEU A 3 9.10 -0.70 2.40
C LEU A 3 8.71 0.76 2.54
N GLU A 4 9.69 1.64 2.64
CA GLU A 4 9.45 3.06 2.76
C GLU A 4 8.79 3.61 1.50
N GLU A 5 9.23 3.18 0.34
CA GLU A 5 8.67 3.63 -0.93
C GLU A 5 7.20 3.22 -1.06
N VAL A 6 6.88 1.98 -0.71
CA VAL A 6 5.50 1.51 -0.72
C VAL A 6 4.67 2.30 0.30
N ASN A 7 5.19 2.50 1.50
CA ASN A 7 4.48 3.25 2.53
C ASN A 7 4.19 4.68 2.08
N GLN A 8 5.14 5.34 1.42
CA GLN A 8 4.95 6.69 0.92
C GLN A 8 3.84 6.78 -0.13
N LEU A 9 3.68 5.73 -0.93
CA LEU A 9 2.61 5.70 -1.93
C LEU A 9 1.24 5.81 -1.26
N PHE A 10 1.06 5.19 -0.10
CA PHE A 10 -0.19 5.25 0.65
C PHE A 10 -0.38 6.57 1.39
N MET A 11 0.64 7.40 1.46
CA MET A 11 0.57 8.71 2.11
C MET A 11 0.31 9.85 1.12
N THR A 12 0.12 9.55 -0.17
CA THR A 12 -0.23 10.57 -1.14
C THR A 12 -1.64 11.11 -0.86
N PRO A 13 -1.94 12.36 -1.24
CA PRO A 13 -3.30 12.90 -1.05
C PRO A 13 -4.37 12.03 -1.72
N GLU A 14 -4.08 11.49 -2.89
CA GLU A 14 -5.00 10.58 -3.59
C GLU A 14 -5.37 9.39 -2.73
N ALA A 15 -4.37 8.73 -2.15
CA ALA A 15 -4.60 7.56 -1.31
C ALA A 15 -5.31 7.92 -0.01
N MET A 16 -4.89 9.00 0.63
CA MET A 16 -5.43 9.38 1.95
C MET A 16 -6.85 9.92 1.85
N ASN A 17 -7.21 10.55 0.74
CA ASN A 17 -8.54 11.11 0.56
C ASN A 17 -9.57 10.09 0.06
N SER A 18 -9.10 8.91 -0.39
CA SER A 18 -10.00 7.84 -0.80
C SER A 18 -10.49 7.08 0.42
N ALA A 19 -11.79 6.84 0.50
CA ALA A 19 -12.36 6.05 1.60
C ALA A 19 -11.80 4.63 1.65
N GLU A 20 -11.51 4.05 0.49
CA GLU A 20 -11.01 2.69 0.36
C GLU A 20 -9.49 2.62 0.40
N GLY A 21 -8.80 3.75 0.17
CA GLY A 21 -7.36 3.77 0.00
C GLY A 21 -6.95 3.30 -1.38
N LEU A 22 -5.84 2.58 -1.45
CA LEU A 22 -5.33 2.02 -2.70
C LEU A 22 -5.50 0.51 -2.71
N SER A 23 -5.83 -0.04 -3.89
CA SER A 23 -5.85 -1.48 -4.08
C SER A 23 -4.44 -2.00 -4.34
N PHE A 24 -4.25 -3.29 -4.12
CA PHE A 24 -2.99 -3.96 -4.48
C PHE A 24 -2.68 -3.76 -5.97
N ASP A 25 -3.69 -3.85 -6.84
CA ASP A 25 -3.48 -3.65 -8.28
C ASP A 25 -3.01 -2.25 -8.60
N GLN A 26 -3.50 -1.23 -7.89
CA GLN A 26 -3.02 0.14 -8.07
C GLN A 26 -1.55 0.28 -7.65
N VAL A 27 -1.15 -0.41 -6.59
CA VAL A 27 0.26 -0.42 -6.18
C VAL A 27 1.13 -1.07 -7.25
N VAL A 28 0.67 -2.18 -7.82
CA VAL A 28 1.39 -2.86 -8.90
C VAL A 28 1.51 -1.95 -10.13
N GLN A 29 0.45 -1.22 -10.46
CA GLN A 29 0.51 -0.28 -11.59
C GLN A 29 1.56 0.80 -11.38
N ARG A 30 1.74 1.25 -10.14
CA ARG A 30 2.65 2.35 -9.83
C ARG A 30 4.09 1.90 -9.65
N LEU A 31 4.30 0.73 -9.06
CA LEU A 31 5.63 0.25 -8.68
C LEU A 31 6.01 -1.06 -9.35
N GLY A 32 5.17 -1.60 -10.22
CA GLY A 32 5.42 -2.89 -10.86
C GLY A 32 6.57 -2.90 -11.84
N ASN A 33 7.03 -1.73 -12.29
CA ASN A 33 8.22 -1.62 -13.14
C ASN A 33 9.51 -1.63 -12.32
N LYS A 34 9.41 -1.47 -11.00
CA LYS A 34 10.56 -1.39 -10.10
C LYS A 34 10.66 -2.61 -9.20
N TYR A 35 9.51 -3.14 -8.78
CA TYR A 35 9.43 -4.31 -7.91
C TYR A 35 8.44 -5.29 -8.53
N ASN A 36 8.68 -6.59 -8.39
CA ASN A 36 7.73 -7.57 -8.92
C ASN A 36 6.51 -7.69 -7.99
N ARG A 37 5.44 -8.31 -8.52
CA ARG A 37 4.17 -8.42 -7.82
C ARG A 37 4.29 -9.15 -6.48
N ASP A 38 5.06 -10.24 -6.45
CA ASP A 38 5.23 -11.02 -5.23
C ASP A 38 5.96 -10.22 -4.15
N ASP A 39 6.96 -9.45 -4.54
CA ASP A 39 7.68 -8.60 -3.61
C ASP A 39 6.78 -7.48 -3.07
N LEU A 40 5.97 -6.87 -3.93
CA LEU A 40 5.05 -5.83 -3.50
C LEU A 40 4.03 -6.37 -2.49
N LYS A 41 3.56 -7.60 -2.71
CA LYS A 41 2.64 -8.24 -1.78
C LYS A 41 3.30 -8.42 -0.41
N ARG A 42 4.55 -8.87 -0.38
CA ARG A 42 5.27 -9.05 0.88
C ARG A 42 5.50 -7.72 1.59
N TYR A 43 5.81 -6.66 0.84
CA TYR A 43 6.01 -5.34 1.45
C TYR A 43 4.73 -4.82 2.09
N ILE A 44 3.59 -4.99 1.43
CA ILE A 44 2.31 -4.58 2.00
C ILE A 44 1.99 -5.40 3.25
N GLU A 45 2.22 -6.71 3.22
CA GLU A 45 2.01 -7.56 4.39
C GLU A 45 2.88 -7.13 5.56
N GLU A 46 4.15 -6.80 5.27
CA GLU A 46 5.07 -6.32 6.31
C GLU A 46 4.59 -4.99 6.90
N LEU A 47 4.12 -4.08 6.07
CA LEU A 47 3.61 -2.80 6.56
C LEU A 47 2.35 -2.99 7.40
N CYS A 48 1.50 -3.95 7.04
CA CYS A 48 0.34 -4.29 7.87
C CYS A 48 0.78 -4.85 9.21
N ASP A 49 1.79 -5.73 9.22
CA ASP A 49 2.31 -6.32 10.44
C ASP A 49 2.92 -5.27 11.37
N GLN A 50 3.53 -4.23 10.79
CA GLN A 50 4.09 -3.12 11.56
C GLN A 50 3.02 -2.13 12.03
N GLY A 51 1.78 -2.32 11.63
CA GLY A 51 0.70 -1.41 12.01
C GLY A 51 0.67 -0.11 11.23
N LEU A 52 1.34 -0.06 10.07
CA LEU A 52 1.40 1.14 9.25
C LEU A 52 0.32 1.18 8.17
N LEU A 53 -0.20 0.02 7.80
CA LEU A 53 -1.32 -0.10 6.85
C LEU A 53 -2.39 -1.00 7.45
N TYR A 54 -3.62 -0.82 6.99
CA TYR A 54 -4.72 -1.71 7.35
C TYR A 54 -5.62 -1.93 6.13
N SER A 55 -6.28 -3.09 6.09
CA SER A 55 -7.25 -3.37 5.03
C SER A 55 -8.56 -2.63 5.32
N THR A 56 -9.20 -2.13 4.27
CA THR A 56 -10.41 -1.32 4.41
C THR A 56 -11.67 -2.13 4.11
N ASN A 57 -12.06 -2.23 2.83
CA ASN A 57 -13.31 -2.88 2.45
C ASN A 57 -13.16 -4.37 2.21
N ASP A 58 -11.97 -4.79 1.81
CA ASP A 58 -11.68 -6.18 1.49
C ASP A 58 -10.19 -6.44 1.67
N ASP A 59 -9.74 -7.63 1.28
CA ASP A 59 -8.33 -8.01 1.43
C ASP A 59 -7.42 -7.38 0.38
N HIS A 60 -7.96 -6.57 -0.52
CA HIS A 60 -7.21 -6.01 -1.65
C HIS A 60 -7.04 -4.49 -1.58
N HIS A 61 -7.72 -3.82 -0.66
CA HIS A 61 -7.63 -2.37 -0.48
C HIS A 61 -7.03 -2.04 0.87
N PHE A 62 -6.10 -1.08 0.87
CA PHE A 62 -5.36 -0.73 2.09
C PHE A 62 -5.29 0.78 2.25
N LYS A 63 -5.10 1.20 3.48
CA LYS A 63 -5.00 2.62 3.83
C LYS A 63 -3.94 2.78 4.91
N THR A 64 -3.29 3.96 4.95
CA THR A 64 -2.31 4.24 5.99
C THR A 64 -3.01 4.48 7.32
N THR A 65 -2.35 4.05 8.40
CA THR A 65 -2.79 4.36 9.77
C THR A 65 -2.41 5.78 10.18
N ALA A 66 -1.55 6.45 9.41
CA ALA A 66 -1.15 7.83 9.67
C ALA A 66 -2.32 8.78 9.41
N GLU A 67 -2.40 9.83 10.21
CA GLU A 67 -3.43 10.85 10.09
C GLU A 67 -2.86 12.17 9.61
#